data_6e03dce6080a9946d349975aff44819b
#
_entry.id   6e03dce6080a9946d349975aff44819b
#
_cell.length_a   1.000
_cell.length_b   1.000
_cell.length_c   1.000
_cell.angle_alpha   90.00
_cell.angle_beta   90.00
_cell.angle_gamma   90.00
#
_symmetry.space_group_name_H-M   'P 1'
#
loop_
_entity.id
_entity.type
_entity.pdbx_description
1 polymer ?
#
loop_
_entity_poly.entity_id
_entity_poly.type
_entity_poly.pdbx_seq_one_letter_code
_entity_poly.pdbx_strand_id
1 'polypeptide(L)'
;FDNIEEAYNNGKDLEARGNMLKGSYLAGRAFTHAYVGYVHAIAHNLGGLYGTPHGLANAVILPYVLDYYADAAYPQLAKLADIVGIGKGLDTAGKGKAFIEAIRTLNRNMNIPEKFDFIKEEDLPILIERALKEGNPLYPVPKIMDKKDCEAVIRSFMA
;
A
#
# COMPACT_ATOMS: atom_id res chain seq x y z
N PHE A 1 1.97 -8.74 -10.28
CA PHE A 1 0.67 -9.39 -10.44
C PHE A 1 0.83 -10.84 -10.92
N ASP A 2 1.49 -11.11 -12.02
CA ASP A 2 1.48 -12.42 -12.69
C ASP A 2 2.16 -13.57 -11.93
N ASN A 3 3.02 -13.28 -10.97
CA ASN A 3 3.88 -14.29 -10.35
C ASN A 3 3.78 -14.34 -8.81
N ILE A 4 3.12 -13.38 -8.17
CA ILE A 4 3.17 -13.25 -6.71
C ILE A 4 2.42 -14.40 -6.01
N GLU A 5 1.26 -14.79 -6.50
CA GLU A 5 0.47 -15.88 -5.94
C GLU A 5 1.15 -17.24 -6.16
N GLU A 6 1.72 -17.46 -7.35
CA GLU A 6 2.51 -18.69 -7.60
C GLU A 6 3.74 -18.73 -6.69
N ALA A 7 4.49 -17.64 -6.58
CA ALA A 7 5.65 -17.58 -5.69
C ALA A 7 5.29 -17.77 -4.22
N TYR A 8 4.08 -17.37 -3.80
CA TYR A 8 3.55 -17.56 -2.46
C TYR A 8 3.14 -19.03 -2.22
N ASN A 9 2.35 -19.59 -3.14
CA ASN A 9 1.81 -20.96 -3.00
C ASN A 9 2.85 -22.04 -3.27
N ASN A 10 3.79 -21.80 -4.17
CA ASN A 10 4.86 -22.71 -4.56
C ASN A 10 6.25 -22.07 -4.43
N GLY A 11 6.74 -21.98 -3.20
CA GLY A 11 8.05 -21.38 -2.90
C GLY A 11 9.25 -22.09 -3.54
N LYS A 12 9.06 -23.20 -4.27
CA LYS A 12 10.10 -23.90 -5.03
C LYS A 12 10.11 -23.56 -6.52
N ASP A 13 9.12 -22.83 -7.01
CA ASP A 13 9.08 -22.33 -8.38
C ASP A 13 10.14 -21.23 -8.56
N LEU A 14 11.26 -21.61 -9.17
CA LEU A 14 12.38 -20.69 -9.39
C LEU A 14 12.07 -19.61 -10.42
N GLU A 15 11.18 -19.86 -11.37
CA GLU A 15 10.77 -18.86 -12.36
C GLU A 15 9.92 -17.76 -11.72
N ALA A 16 8.85 -18.15 -11.00
CA ALA A 16 8.00 -17.20 -10.29
C ALA A 16 8.81 -16.39 -9.27
N ARG A 17 9.67 -17.06 -8.48
CA ARG A 17 10.56 -16.38 -7.52
C ARG A 17 11.56 -15.43 -8.19
N GLY A 18 12.15 -15.85 -9.32
CA GLY A 18 13.06 -15.02 -10.10
C GLY A 18 12.37 -13.77 -10.66
N ASN A 19 11.14 -13.91 -11.13
CA ASN A 19 10.32 -12.80 -11.59
C ASN A 19 9.95 -11.85 -10.44
N MET A 20 9.62 -12.36 -9.26
CA MET A 20 9.39 -11.54 -8.07
C MET A 20 10.64 -10.79 -7.62
N LEU A 21 11.82 -11.42 -7.66
CA LEU A 21 13.09 -10.75 -7.34
C LEU A 21 13.41 -9.62 -8.33
N LYS A 22 13.18 -9.85 -9.62
CA LYS A 22 13.26 -8.80 -10.65
C LYS A 22 12.31 -7.64 -10.38
N GLY A 23 11.03 -7.95 -10.07
CA GLY A 23 10.02 -6.95 -9.73
C GLY A 23 10.44 -6.11 -8.52
N SER A 24 10.93 -6.76 -7.46
CA SER A 24 11.45 -6.09 -6.27
C SER A 24 12.62 -5.15 -6.57
N TYR A 25 13.58 -5.60 -7.38
CA TYR A 25 14.72 -4.78 -7.81
C TYR A 25 14.26 -3.54 -8.60
N LEU A 26 13.35 -3.73 -9.55
CA LEU A 26 12.80 -2.63 -10.36
C LEU A 26 12.00 -1.63 -9.51
N ALA A 27 11.21 -2.12 -8.55
CA ALA A 27 10.52 -1.28 -7.58
C ALA A 27 11.51 -0.48 -6.73
N GLY A 28 12.58 -1.12 -6.24
CA GLY A 28 13.65 -0.45 -5.51
C GLY A 28 14.29 0.69 -6.29
N ARG A 29 14.57 0.47 -7.56
CA ARG A 29 15.06 1.53 -8.45
C ARG A 29 14.06 2.65 -8.66
N ALA A 30 12.77 2.33 -8.78
CA ALA A 30 11.72 3.32 -8.99
C ALA A 30 11.60 4.25 -7.78
N PHE A 31 11.47 3.74 -6.57
CA PHE A 31 11.32 4.58 -5.39
C PHE A 31 12.61 5.31 -4.96
N THR A 32 13.78 4.90 -5.43
CA THR A 32 15.01 5.68 -5.25
C THR A 32 14.91 7.06 -5.92
N HIS A 33 14.13 7.17 -7.00
CA HIS A 33 13.90 8.43 -7.69
C HIS A 33 12.57 9.10 -7.34
N ALA A 34 11.53 8.29 -7.11
CA ALA A 34 10.17 8.78 -6.87
C ALA A 34 9.84 8.97 -5.38
N TYR A 35 10.74 8.57 -4.50
CA TYR A 35 10.52 8.48 -3.06
C TYR A 35 9.39 7.50 -2.70
N VAL A 36 9.00 7.51 -1.43
CA VAL A 36 7.85 6.77 -0.89
C VAL A 36 6.76 7.75 -0.46
N GLY A 37 5.72 7.29 0.23
CA GLY A 37 4.60 8.15 0.62
C GLY A 37 4.03 7.76 1.99
N TYR A 38 2.76 8.14 2.25
CA TYR A 38 2.13 7.90 3.55
C TYR A 38 1.99 6.43 3.92
N VAL A 39 1.94 5.51 2.96
CA VAL A 39 1.98 4.06 3.25
C VAL A 39 3.22 3.74 4.08
N HIS A 40 4.39 4.16 3.62
CA HIS A 40 5.65 3.93 4.33
C HIS A 40 5.75 4.74 5.62
N ALA A 41 5.35 6.03 5.60
CA ALA A 41 5.38 6.87 6.78
C ALA A 41 4.55 6.29 7.95
N ILE A 42 3.41 5.66 7.66
CA ILE A 42 2.60 4.97 8.67
C ILE A 42 3.23 3.61 9.03
N ALA A 43 3.65 2.82 8.03
CA ALA A 43 4.23 1.49 8.23
C ALA A 43 5.49 1.50 9.09
N HIS A 44 6.37 2.50 8.92
CA HIS A 44 7.57 2.66 9.74
C HIS A 44 7.23 2.83 11.23
N ASN A 45 6.15 3.55 11.53
CA ASN A 45 5.71 3.74 12.90
C ASN A 45 5.14 2.47 13.51
N LEU A 46 4.38 1.67 12.75
CA LEU A 46 3.91 0.36 13.21
C LEU A 46 5.09 -0.60 13.44
N GLY A 47 6.09 -0.56 12.57
CA GLY A 47 7.34 -1.30 12.78
C GLY A 47 8.07 -0.88 14.06
N GLY A 48 8.16 0.43 14.30
CA GLY A 48 8.87 0.99 15.47
C GLY A 48 8.16 0.77 16.80
N LEU A 49 6.82 0.83 16.84
CA LEU A 49 6.05 0.69 18.08
C LEU A 49 5.66 -0.75 18.40
N TYR A 50 5.31 -1.52 17.39
CA TYR A 50 4.73 -2.86 17.58
C TYR A 50 5.58 -3.99 16.99
N GLY A 51 6.73 -3.68 16.36
CA GLY A 51 7.57 -4.67 15.72
C GLY A 51 6.93 -5.31 14.47
N THR A 52 5.94 -4.66 13.87
CA THR A 52 5.23 -5.18 12.70
C THR A 52 6.20 -5.35 11.52
N PRO A 53 6.24 -6.52 10.86
CA PRO A 53 7.07 -6.69 9.68
C PRO A 53 6.76 -5.67 8.60
N HIS A 54 7.80 -5.01 8.07
CA HIS A 54 7.67 -3.87 7.16
C HIS A 54 6.78 -4.17 5.94
N GLY A 55 7.01 -5.32 5.27
CA GLY A 55 6.20 -5.71 4.11
C GLY A 55 4.73 -5.93 4.44
N LEU A 56 4.45 -6.56 5.61
CA LEU A 56 3.09 -6.78 6.09
C LEU A 56 2.38 -5.45 6.37
N ALA A 57 3.04 -4.52 7.08
CA ALA A 57 2.48 -3.21 7.36
C ALA A 57 2.14 -2.46 6.07
N ASN A 58 3.06 -2.43 5.10
CA ASN A 58 2.81 -1.78 3.81
C ASN A 58 1.65 -2.44 3.04
N ALA A 59 1.56 -3.77 3.01
CA ALA A 59 0.52 -4.48 2.28
C ALA A 59 -0.88 -4.20 2.85
N VAL A 60 -1.03 -4.15 4.17
CA VAL A 60 -2.30 -3.82 4.83
C VAL A 60 -2.69 -2.37 4.60
N ILE A 61 -1.75 -1.42 4.78
CA ILE A 61 -2.02 0.02 4.73
C ILE A 61 -2.30 0.50 3.29
N LEU A 62 -1.64 -0.10 2.29
CA LEU A 62 -1.66 0.38 0.91
C LEU A 62 -3.07 0.65 0.36
N PRO A 63 -4.04 -0.27 0.39
CA PRO A 63 -5.36 -0.02 -0.20
C PRO A 63 -6.11 1.13 0.48
N TYR A 64 -5.94 1.35 1.78
CA TYR A 64 -6.59 2.44 2.51
C TYR A 64 -6.01 3.82 2.18
N VAL A 65 -4.71 3.91 2.02
CA VAL A 65 -4.06 5.17 1.57
C VAL A 65 -4.43 5.47 0.11
N LEU A 66 -4.54 4.45 -0.75
CA LEU A 66 -5.00 4.64 -2.13
C LEU A 66 -6.46 5.11 -2.18
N ASP A 67 -7.33 4.59 -1.32
CA ASP A 67 -8.70 5.11 -1.17
C ASP A 67 -8.74 6.56 -0.70
N TYR A 68 -7.86 6.93 0.24
CA TYR A 68 -7.72 8.32 0.67
C TYR A 68 -7.29 9.24 -0.48
N TYR A 69 -6.36 8.81 -1.31
CA TYR A 69 -5.94 9.59 -2.48
C TYR A 69 -7.04 9.74 -3.53
N ALA A 70 -7.89 8.72 -3.69
CA ALA A 70 -9.06 8.74 -4.56
C ALA A 70 -8.76 9.35 -5.94
N ASP A 71 -9.50 10.40 -6.33
CA ASP A 71 -9.40 11.04 -7.64
C ASP A 71 -7.99 11.56 -7.97
N ALA A 72 -7.21 11.92 -6.97
CA ALA A 72 -5.82 12.36 -7.16
C ALA A 72 -4.91 11.22 -7.65
N ALA A 73 -5.22 9.96 -7.34
CA ALA A 73 -4.44 8.79 -7.74
C ALA A 73 -5.04 8.01 -8.93
N TYR A 74 -6.35 8.11 -9.17
CA TYR A 74 -7.01 7.30 -10.20
C TYR A 74 -6.38 7.38 -11.60
N PRO A 75 -5.91 8.53 -12.10
CA PRO A 75 -5.27 8.58 -13.42
C PRO A 75 -4.03 7.69 -13.53
N GLN A 76 -3.24 7.58 -12.45
CA GLN A 76 -2.05 6.74 -12.42
C GLN A 76 -2.41 5.27 -12.19
N LEU A 77 -3.36 5.00 -11.29
CA LEU A 77 -3.86 3.66 -11.04
C LEU A 77 -4.55 3.06 -12.27
N ALA A 78 -5.25 3.87 -13.06
CA ALA A 78 -5.86 3.42 -14.32
C ALA A 78 -4.81 2.95 -15.34
N LYS A 79 -3.67 3.65 -15.44
CA LYS A 79 -2.56 3.21 -16.29
C LYS A 79 -1.99 1.87 -15.82
N LEU A 80 -1.86 1.68 -14.50
CA LEU A 80 -1.42 0.39 -13.93
C LEU A 80 -2.44 -0.71 -14.20
N ALA A 81 -3.74 -0.40 -14.04
CA ALA A 81 -4.83 -1.32 -14.37
C ALA A 81 -4.78 -1.78 -15.83
N ASP A 82 -4.55 -0.84 -16.76
CA ASP A 82 -4.40 -1.17 -18.19
C ASP A 82 -3.21 -2.10 -18.47
N ILE A 83 -2.06 -1.87 -17.79
CA ILE A 83 -0.85 -2.71 -17.95
C ILE A 83 -1.12 -4.15 -17.50
N VAL A 84 -1.86 -4.34 -16.40
CA VAL A 84 -2.16 -5.68 -15.85
C VAL A 84 -3.50 -6.24 -16.34
N GLY A 85 -4.17 -5.56 -17.27
CA GLY A 85 -5.39 -6.05 -17.93
C GLY A 85 -6.66 -5.99 -17.07
N ILE A 86 -6.68 -5.15 -16.01
CA ILE A 86 -7.79 -4.98 -15.08
C ILE A 86 -8.73 -3.86 -15.53
N GLY A 87 -10.04 -4.01 -15.32
CA GLY A 87 -11.03 -2.96 -15.52
C GLY A 87 -11.27 -2.58 -16.98
N LYS A 88 -11.16 -3.53 -17.92
CA LYS A 88 -11.45 -3.28 -19.34
C LYS A 88 -12.84 -2.69 -19.52
N GLY A 89 -12.94 -1.60 -20.28
CA GLY A 89 -14.21 -0.91 -20.57
C GLY A 89 -14.67 0.07 -19.50
N LEU A 90 -14.00 0.15 -18.34
CA LEU A 90 -14.29 1.13 -17.31
C LEU A 90 -13.63 2.49 -17.63
N ASP A 91 -14.21 3.56 -17.10
CA ASP A 91 -13.59 4.89 -17.09
C ASP A 91 -12.36 4.95 -16.15
N THR A 92 -11.70 6.08 -16.11
CA THR A 92 -10.47 6.29 -15.31
C THR A 92 -10.70 5.99 -13.82
N ALA A 93 -11.81 6.47 -13.25
CA ALA A 93 -12.13 6.24 -11.84
C ALA A 93 -12.46 4.77 -11.58
N GLY A 94 -13.24 4.16 -12.46
CA GLY A 94 -13.57 2.74 -12.40
C GLY A 94 -12.36 1.83 -12.47
N LYS A 95 -11.40 2.12 -13.38
CA LYS A 95 -10.12 1.41 -13.46
C LYS A 95 -9.29 1.57 -12.19
N GLY A 96 -9.22 2.80 -11.64
CA GLY A 96 -8.50 3.07 -10.40
C GLY A 96 -9.05 2.26 -9.23
N LYS A 97 -10.37 2.25 -9.06
CA LYS A 97 -11.07 1.44 -8.04
C LYS A 97 -10.86 -0.05 -8.24
N ALA A 98 -10.97 -0.53 -9.49
CA ALA A 98 -10.75 -1.93 -9.83
C ALA A 98 -9.30 -2.37 -9.50
N PHE A 99 -8.31 -1.50 -9.72
CA PHE A 99 -6.93 -1.78 -9.36
C PHE A 99 -6.72 -1.87 -7.84
N ILE A 100 -7.33 -0.98 -7.06
CA ILE A 100 -7.29 -1.04 -5.58
C ILE A 100 -7.93 -2.34 -5.08
N GLU A 101 -9.07 -2.74 -5.66
CA GLU A 101 -9.73 -4.00 -5.28
C GLU A 101 -8.91 -5.23 -5.68
N ALA A 102 -8.18 -5.18 -6.79
CA ALA A 102 -7.24 -6.24 -7.16
C ALA A 102 -6.10 -6.39 -6.12
N ILE A 103 -5.60 -5.28 -5.55
CA ILE A 103 -4.63 -5.32 -4.44
C ILE A 103 -5.24 -6.00 -3.21
N ARG A 104 -6.48 -5.66 -2.84
CA ARG A 104 -7.18 -6.31 -1.73
C ARG A 104 -7.38 -7.81 -1.96
N THR A 105 -7.70 -8.17 -3.19
CA THR A 105 -7.84 -9.58 -3.57
C THR A 105 -6.54 -10.34 -3.44
N LEU A 106 -5.42 -9.78 -3.91
CA LEU A 106 -4.08 -10.38 -3.71
C LEU A 106 -3.76 -10.54 -2.22
N ASN A 107 -4.05 -9.53 -1.40
CA ASN A 107 -3.83 -9.61 0.04
C ASN A 107 -4.64 -10.78 0.65
N ARG A 108 -5.93 -10.90 0.32
CA ARG A 108 -6.78 -12.01 0.80
C ARG A 108 -6.23 -13.37 0.37
N ASN A 109 -5.84 -13.52 -0.89
CA ASN A 109 -5.32 -14.77 -1.45
C ASN A 109 -4.00 -15.22 -0.81
N MET A 110 -3.24 -14.26 -0.28
CA MET A 110 -1.99 -14.52 0.45
C MET A 110 -2.14 -14.51 1.98
N ASN A 111 -3.37 -14.55 2.49
CA ASN A 111 -3.67 -14.52 3.92
C ASN A 111 -3.11 -13.29 4.67
N ILE A 112 -2.97 -12.17 3.98
CA ILE A 112 -2.63 -10.89 4.60
C ILE A 112 -3.91 -10.33 5.26
N PRO A 113 -3.89 -9.98 6.55
CA PRO A 113 -5.08 -9.46 7.23
C PRO A 113 -5.55 -8.13 6.64
N GLU A 114 -6.85 -7.90 6.65
CA GLU A 114 -7.40 -6.61 6.22
C GLU A 114 -7.14 -5.52 7.25
N LYS A 115 -7.11 -5.87 8.53
CA LYS A 115 -6.95 -4.94 9.65
C LYS A 115 -5.97 -5.47 10.69
N PHE A 116 -5.48 -4.56 11.52
CA PHE A 116 -4.68 -4.88 12.70
C PHE A 116 -5.48 -4.74 13.99
N ASP A 117 -5.40 -5.74 14.86
CA ASP A 117 -6.08 -5.80 16.17
C ASP A 117 -5.20 -5.32 17.35
N PHE A 118 -3.93 -5.03 17.07
CA PHE A 118 -2.96 -4.66 18.09
C PHE A 118 -2.75 -3.14 18.22
N ILE A 119 -3.29 -2.33 17.33
CA ILE A 119 -3.12 -0.87 17.38
C ILE A 119 -4.00 -0.31 18.49
N LYS A 120 -3.39 0.44 19.42
CA LYS A 120 -4.09 0.98 20.58
C LYS A 120 -4.52 2.42 20.34
N GLU A 121 -5.70 2.77 20.86
CA GLU A 121 -6.23 4.15 20.84
C GLU A 121 -5.25 5.16 21.48
N GLU A 122 -4.58 4.78 22.56
CA GLU A 122 -3.62 5.61 23.27
C GLU A 122 -2.38 5.97 22.45
N ASP A 123 -2.05 5.16 21.43
CA ASP A 123 -0.89 5.35 20.56
C ASP A 123 -1.22 6.18 19.30
N LEU A 124 -2.49 6.43 19.00
CA LEU A 124 -2.89 7.21 17.81
C LEU A 124 -2.23 8.58 17.72
N PRO A 125 -2.14 9.39 18.81
CA PRO A 125 -1.51 10.70 18.73
C PRO A 125 -0.06 10.64 18.25
N ILE A 126 0.72 9.68 18.74
CA ILE A 126 2.14 9.54 18.38
C ILE A 126 2.32 8.94 17.00
N LEU A 127 1.45 8.00 16.60
CA LEU A 127 1.43 7.44 15.24
C LEU A 127 1.18 8.54 14.20
N ILE A 128 0.16 9.37 14.43
CA ILE A 128 -0.22 10.48 13.56
C ILE A 128 0.92 11.51 13.46
N GLU A 129 1.45 11.95 14.61
CA GLU A 129 2.51 12.94 14.66
C GLU A 129 3.74 12.49 13.87
N ARG A 130 4.21 11.27 14.11
CA ARG A 130 5.40 10.72 13.46
C ARG A 130 5.19 10.50 11.97
N ALA A 131 4.03 9.94 11.57
CA ALA A 131 3.71 9.70 10.16
C ALA A 131 3.67 11.01 9.36
N LEU A 132 3.03 12.04 9.91
CA LEU A 132 2.96 13.36 9.25
C LEU A 132 4.30 14.08 9.25
N LYS A 133 5.10 13.96 10.31
CA LYS A 133 6.45 14.54 10.37
C LYS A 133 7.39 13.90 9.34
N GLU A 134 7.24 12.60 9.11
CA GLU A 134 8.01 11.89 8.08
C GLU A 134 7.50 12.24 6.67
N GLY A 135 6.18 12.20 6.46
CA GLY A 135 5.59 12.41 5.14
C GLY A 135 5.59 13.84 4.65
N ASN A 136 5.49 14.83 5.56
CA ASN A 136 5.37 16.25 5.21
C ASN A 136 6.62 17.05 5.60
N PRO A 137 7.19 17.87 4.70
CA PRO A 137 6.86 18.05 3.28
C PRO A 137 7.71 17.16 2.35
N LEU A 138 8.40 16.12 2.87
CA LEU A 138 9.47 15.41 2.17
C LEU A 138 8.97 14.49 1.04
N TYR A 139 7.80 13.89 1.20
CA TYR A 139 7.32 12.90 0.25
C TYR A 139 6.41 13.52 -0.83
N PRO A 140 6.66 13.19 -2.11
CA PRO A 140 5.85 13.69 -3.24
C PRO A 140 4.53 12.92 -3.32
N VAL A 141 3.57 13.27 -2.47
CA VAL A 141 2.28 12.60 -2.38
C VAL A 141 1.22 13.25 -3.27
N PRO A 142 0.27 12.49 -3.84
CA PRO A 142 -0.78 13.04 -4.70
C PRO A 142 -1.73 14.00 -3.99
N LYS A 143 -1.94 13.79 -2.68
CA LYS A 143 -2.80 14.60 -1.82
C LYS A 143 -2.17 14.69 -0.44
N ILE A 144 -2.00 15.92 0.06
CA ILE A 144 -1.42 16.15 1.39
C ILE A 144 -2.42 15.77 2.47
N MET A 145 -1.95 15.04 3.47
CA MET A 145 -2.72 14.53 4.60
C MET A 145 -2.56 15.45 5.81
N ASP A 146 -3.66 15.87 6.41
CA ASP A 146 -3.67 16.53 7.70
C ASP A 146 -3.84 15.53 8.86
N LYS A 147 -3.94 16.02 10.11
CA LYS A 147 -4.10 15.15 11.29
C LYS A 147 -5.39 14.35 11.26
N LYS A 148 -6.49 14.95 10.81
CA LYS A 148 -7.80 14.28 10.74
C LYS A 148 -7.81 13.21 9.67
N ASP A 149 -7.22 13.52 8.51
CA ASP A 149 -7.06 12.57 7.42
C ASP A 149 -6.21 11.37 7.86
N CYS A 150 -5.07 11.62 8.50
CA CYS A 150 -4.17 10.59 8.99
C CYS A 150 -4.85 9.68 10.02
N GLU A 151 -5.56 10.28 10.98
CA GLU A 151 -6.35 9.53 11.96
C GLU A 151 -7.42 8.68 11.28
N ALA A 152 -8.19 9.24 10.35
CA ALA A 152 -9.23 8.51 9.63
C ALA A 152 -8.67 7.33 8.86
N VAL A 153 -7.52 7.50 8.19
CA VAL A 153 -6.83 6.42 7.49
C VAL A 153 -6.36 5.34 8.46
N ILE A 154 -5.71 5.70 9.57
CA ILE A 154 -5.24 4.71 10.55
C ILE A 154 -6.43 3.94 11.14
N ARG A 155 -7.50 4.62 11.54
CA ARG A 155 -8.72 3.97 12.05
C ARG A 155 -9.37 3.02 11.06
N SER A 156 -9.25 3.25 9.76
CA SER A 156 -9.88 2.39 8.74
C SER A 156 -9.30 0.97 8.70
N PHE A 157 -8.05 0.79 9.10
CA PHE A 157 -7.40 -0.53 9.20
C PHE A 157 -7.13 -1.00 10.66
N MET A 158 -7.68 -0.33 11.65
CA MET A 158 -7.81 -0.85 13.02
C MET A 158 -9.04 -1.78 13.10
N ALA A 159 -8.92 -2.90 13.84
CA ALA A 159 -10.02 -3.84 14.08
C ALA A 159 -10.95 -3.37 15.19
#